data_3c0bd7dfe15f5943cce74dc4c7ee20d7
#
_entry.id   3c0bd7dfe15f5943cce74dc4c7ee20d7
#
_cell.length_a   1.000
_cell.length_b   1.000
_cell.length_c   1.000
_cell.angle_alpha   90.00
_cell.angle_beta   90.00
_cell.angle_gamma   90.00
#
_symmetry.space_group_name_H-M   'P 1'
#
loop_
_entity.id
_entity.type
_entity.pdbx_description
1 polymer ?
#
loop_
_entity_poly.entity_id
_entity_poly.type
_entity_poly.pdbx_seq_one_letter_code
_entity_poly.pdbx_strand_id
1 'polypeptide(L)'
;LTAIESRFPGAIRTHSEPYGMLTLETTREQIIDILSFLKNDPELDVNFLTSLCGIHYPDQTGRELGVVYHLHSFRHNLRLRIKIFFSIEDPRVPTTTGLWLAANWMERQEYDFFGIIFTGHPDLRRILNVDDMDVFPLRKEYRLEDGTRTDKDDRFFGRQGHEGREFD
;
A
#
# COMPACT_ATOMS: atom_id res chain seq x y z
N LEU A 1 3.32 -14.14 -15.51
CA LEU A 1 2.04 -14.68 -15.09
C LEU A 1 2.06 -16.22 -15.05
N THR A 2 2.32 -16.87 -16.19
CA THR A 2 2.30 -18.33 -16.34
C THR A 2 3.10 -19.08 -15.26
N ALA A 3 4.29 -18.60 -14.89
CA ALA A 3 5.11 -19.22 -13.85
C ALA A 3 4.40 -19.21 -12.47
N ILE A 4 3.71 -18.12 -12.13
CA ILE A 4 2.94 -18.01 -10.88
C ILE A 4 1.73 -18.93 -10.92
N GLU A 5 0.97 -18.93 -12.02
CA GLU A 5 -0.21 -19.77 -12.18
C GLU A 5 0.11 -21.27 -12.15
N SER A 6 1.25 -21.67 -12.74
CA SER A 6 1.72 -23.06 -12.68
C SER A 6 2.09 -23.50 -11.26
N ARG A 7 2.67 -22.59 -10.46
CA ARG A 7 3.11 -22.90 -9.10
C ARG A 7 2.01 -22.78 -8.07
N PHE A 8 1.10 -21.80 -8.28
CA PHE A 8 -0.01 -21.45 -7.37
C PHE A 8 -1.33 -21.36 -8.15
N PRO A 9 -1.91 -22.47 -8.56
CA PRO A 9 -3.15 -22.48 -9.34
C PRO A 9 -4.28 -21.76 -8.59
N GLY A 10 -4.92 -20.78 -9.25
CA GLY A 10 -6.02 -20.02 -8.68
C GLY A 10 -5.62 -18.96 -7.65
N ALA A 11 -4.32 -18.72 -7.42
CA ALA A 11 -3.85 -17.70 -6.49
C ALA A 11 -4.04 -16.27 -7.03
N ILE A 12 -4.02 -16.08 -8.33
CA ILE A 12 -4.24 -14.78 -8.97
C ILE A 12 -5.72 -14.60 -9.25
N ARG A 13 -6.33 -13.61 -8.61
CA ARG A 13 -7.76 -13.26 -8.80
C ARG A 13 -7.99 -12.50 -10.09
N THR A 14 -7.16 -11.52 -10.33
CA THR A 14 -7.21 -10.70 -11.54
C THR A 14 -5.80 -10.31 -11.97
N HIS A 15 -5.65 -10.05 -13.26
CA HIS A 15 -4.42 -9.46 -13.80
C HIS A 15 -4.76 -8.38 -14.83
N SER A 16 -3.87 -7.42 -14.97
CA SER A 16 -3.95 -6.33 -15.96
C SER A 16 -2.56 -5.80 -16.24
N GLU A 17 -2.42 -5.01 -17.30
CA GLU A 17 -1.14 -4.44 -17.68
C GLU A 17 -1.25 -2.92 -17.97
N PRO A 18 -1.69 -2.14 -16.97
CA PRO A 18 -1.80 -0.69 -17.15
C PRO A 18 -0.42 -0.06 -17.34
N TYR A 19 -0.29 0.75 -18.39
CA TYR A 19 0.96 1.45 -18.76
C TYR A 19 2.17 0.52 -18.94
N GLY A 20 1.95 -0.70 -19.45
CA GLY A 20 3.01 -1.68 -19.66
C GLY A 20 3.59 -2.32 -18.40
N MET A 21 2.91 -2.20 -17.26
CA MET A 21 3.32 -2.84 -16.01
C MET A 21 2.35 -3.95 -15.62
N LEU A 22 2.84 -5.19 -15.62
CA LEU A 22 2.05 -6.32 -15.16
C LEU A 22 1.61 -6.10 -13.71
N THR A 23 0.30 -6.11 -13.52
CA THR A 23 -0.34 -5.90 -12.23
C THR A 23 -1.18 -7.12 -11.90
N LEU A 24 -0.90 -7.75 -10.76
CA LEU A 24 -1.59 -8.94 -10.27
C LEU A 24 -2.37 -8.61 -9.00
N GLU A 25 -3.52 -9.23 -8.84
CA GLU A 25 -4.26 -9.20 -7.58
C GLU A 25 -4.32 -10.61 -6.99
N THR A 26 -3.98 -10.71 -5.71
CA THR A 26 -4.02 -11.97 -4.96
C THR A 26 -4.63 -11.76 -3.58
N THR A 27 -4.59 -12.78 -2.74
CA THR A 27 -5.10 -12.71 -1.37
C THR A 27 -3.97 -12.51 -0.36
N ARG A 28 -4.31 -12.03 0.84
CA ARG A 28 -3.34 -11.85 1.92
C ARG A 28 -2.77 -13.17 2.45
N GLU A 29 -3.50 -14.26 2.27
CA GLU A 29 -3.08 -15.60 2.69
C GLU A 29 -1.97 -16.15 1.78
N GLN A 30 -1.99 -15.77 0.50
CA GLN A 30 -1.08 -16.28 -0.52
C GLN A 30 0.09 -15.34 -0.83
N ILE A 31 0.05 -14.11 -0.32
CA ILE A 31 1.01 -13.07 -0.71
C ILE A 31 2.46 -13.47 -0.40
N ILE A 32 2.74 -14.04 0.77
CA ILE A 32 4.10 -14.39 1.19
C ILE A 32 4.68 -15.48 0.31
N ASP A 33 3.89 -16.50 -0.01
CA ASP A 33 4.32 -17.62 -0.85
C ASP A 33 4.65 -17.14 -2.27
N ILE A 34 3.79 -16.28 -2.83
CA ILE A 34 4.00 -15.68 -4.16
C ILE A 34 5.23 -14.79 -4.16
N LEU A 35 5.39 -13.89 -3.18
CA LEU A 35 6.53 -12.99 -3.08
C LEU A 35 7.84 -13.75 -2.86
N SER A 36 7.82 -14.79 -2.01
CA SER A 36 8.96 -15.67 -1.78
C SER A 36 9.37 -16.42 -3.05
N PHE A 37 8.41 -16.95 -3.79
CA PHE A 37 8.66 -17.60 -5.07
C PHE A 37 9.30 -16.63 -6.07
N LEU A 38 8.71 -15.45 -6.27
CA LEU A 38 9.21 -14.45 -7.20
C LEU A 38 10.63 -14.01 -6.91
N LYS A 39 10.97 -13.91 -5.61
CA LYS A 39 12.31 -13.52 -5.17
C LYS A 39 13.34 -14.61 -5.34
N ASN A 40 12.99 -15.86 -5.00
CA ASN A 40 13.95 -16.95 -4.88
C ASN A 40 14.06 -17.79 -6.17
N ASP A 41 13.12 -17.67 -7.10
CA ASP A 41 13.19 -18.36 -8.38
C ASP A 41 14.27 -17.73 -9.26
N PRO A 42 15.30 -18.50 -9.68
CA PRO A 42 16.43 -17.96 -10.43
C PRO A 42 16.08 -17.48 -11.85
N GLU A 43 14.96 -17.97 -12.40
CA GLU A 43 14.47 -17.54 -13.71
C GLU A 43 13.72 -16.20 -13.63
N LEU A 44 13.13 -15.88 -12.47
CA LEU A 44 12.38 -14.64 -12.26
C LEU A 44 13.24 -13.56 -11.62
N ASP A 45 14.02 -13.92 -10.60
CA ASP A 45 14.97 -13.05 -9.87
C ASP A 45 14.39 -11.67 -9.54
N VAL A 46 13.16 -11.65 -8.98
CA VAL A 46 12.48 -10.42 -8.57
C VAL A 46 12.98 -10.04 -7.17
N ASN A 47 14.21 -9.59 -7.11
CA ASN A 47 14.99 -9.44 -5.88
C ASN A 47 14.85 -8.07 -5.19
N PHE A 48 14.16 -7.10 -5.80
CA PHE A 48 14.07 -5.74 -5.27
C PHE A 48 12.63 -5.31 -5.00
N LEU A 49 12.35 -4.91 -3.76
CA LEU A 49 11.13 -4.23 -3.36
C LEU A 49 11.31 -2.72 -3.58
N THR A 50 10.72 -2.20 -4.65
CA THR A 50 10.82 -0.78 -5.02
C THR A 50 10.02 0.09 -4.06
N SER A 51 8.77 -0.30 -3.79
CA SER A 51 7.90 0.36 -2.81
C SER A 51 6.82 -0.57 -2.31
N LEU A 52 6.35 -0.30 -1.12
CA LEU A 52 5.17 -0.87 -0.51
C LEU A 52 4.31 0.31 -0.07
N CYS A 53 3.03 0.35 -0.48
CA CYS A 53 2.13 1.42 -0.11
C CYS A 53 0.71 0.91 0.16
N GLY A 54 0.08 1.52 1.17
CA GLY A 54 -1.32 1.31 1.51
C GLY A 54 -2.24 2.08 0.56
N ILE A 55 -3.46 1.58 0.44
CA ILE A 55 -4.55 2.27 -0.26
C ILE A 55 -5.84 2.09 0.52
N HIS A 56 -6.73 3.10 0.41
CA HIS A 56 -8.05 3.06 1.04
C HIS A 56 -9.13 3.43 0.02
N TYR A 57 -10.08 2.50 -0.16
CA TYR A 57 -11.28 2.63 -1.00
C TYR A 57 -12.53 2.46 -0.14
N PRO A 58 -13.05 3.51 0.51
CA PRO A 58 -14.15 3.42 1.48
C PRO A 58 -15.44 2.81 0.93
N ASP A 59 -15.66 2.93 -0.37
CA ASP A 59 -16.87 2.44 -1.05
C ASP A 59 -16.78 0.95 -1.45
N GLN A 60 -15.65 0.27 -1.22
CA GLN A 60 -15.45 -1.13 -1.57
C GLN A 60 -15.63 -2.04 -0.35
N THR A 61 -16.86 -2.29 0.07
CA THR A 61 -17.18 -3.11 1.25
C THR A 61 -16.46 -4.46 1.24
N GLY A 62 -15.75 -4.75 2.36
CA GLY A 62 -14.93 -5.96 2.53
C GLY A 62 -13.56 -5.90 1.84
N ARG A 63 -13.25 -4.79 1.16
CA ARG A 63 -12.01 -4.54 0.43
C ARG A 63 -11.57 -3.07 0.56
N GLU A 64 -11.90 -2.46 1.67
CA GLU A 64 -11.67 -1.04 1.89
C GLU A 64 -10.18 -0.70 1.96
N LEU A 65 -9.39 -1.58 2.56
CA LEU A 65 -7.94 -1.43 2.64
C LEU A 65 -7.21 -2.35 1.66
N GLY A 66 -6.07 -1.92 1.21
CA GLY A 66 -5.18 -2.75 0.41
C GLY A 66 -3.72 -2.37 0.58
N VAL A 67 -2.85 -3.29 0.17
CA VAL A 67 -1.41 -3.06 0.06
C VAL A 67 -0.97 -3.32 -1.38
N VAL A 68 -0.15 -2.45 -1.89
CA VAL A 68 0.44 -2.52 -3.23
C VAL A 68 1.95 -2.69 -3.09
N TYR A 69 2.44 -3.78 -3.63
CA TYR A 69 3.87 -4.09 -3.71
C TYR A 69 4.37 -3.79 -5.12
N HIS A 70 5.35 -2.91 -5.25
CA HIS A 70 6.07 -2.69 -6.51
C HIS A 70 7.41 -3.39 -6.43
N LEU A 71 7.61 -4.31 -7.34
CA LEU A 71 8.75 -5.21 -7.38
C LEU A 71 9.56 -5.01 -8.65
N HIS A 72 10.85 -5.30 -8.58
CA HIS A 72 11.74 -5.17 -9.71
C HIS A 72 12.75 -6.32 -9.75
N SER A 73 12.93 -6.89 -10.93
CA SER A 73 14.05 -7.74 -11.28
C SER A 73 15.08 -6.93 -12.07
N PHE A 74 16.23 -6.66 -11.47
CA PHE A 74 17.30 -5.95 -12.18
C PHE A 74 17.88 -6.78 -13.33
N ARG A 75 17.96 -8.11 -13.13
CA ARG A 75 18.48 -9.04 -14.13
C ARG A 75 17.67 -8.99 -15.44
N HIS A 76 16.35 -8.94 -15.33
CA HIS A 76 15.45 -8.98 -16.47
C HIS A 76 14.89 -7.60 -16.85
N ASN A 77 15.26 -6.54 -16.10
CA ASN A 77 14.65 -5.20 -16.22
C ASN A 77 13.11 -5.26 -16.21
N LEU A 78 12.56 -6.14 -15.39
CA LEU A 78 11.13 -6.39 -15.27
C LEU A 78 10.59 -5.70 -14.03
N ARG A 79 9.50 -4.95 -14.19
CA ARG A 79 8.72 -4.38 -13.08
C ARG A 79 7.38 -5.08 -12.97
N LEU A 80 7.01 -5.37 -11.75
CA LEU A 80 5.78 -6.10 -11.40
C LEU A 80 5.08 -5.38 -10.26
N ARG A 81 3.75 -5.32 -10.32
CA ARG A 81 2.91 -4.81 -9.23
C ARG A 81 2.03 -5.93 -8.72
N ILE A 82 1.99 -6.12 -7.40
CA ILE A 82 1.06 -7.05 -6.75
C ILE A 82 0.20 -6.27 -5.79
N LYS A 83 -1.10 -6.55 -5.80
CA LYS A 83 -2.09 -5.92 -4.93
C LYS A 83 -2.81 -6.98 -4.11
N ILE A 84 -3.07 -6.64 -2.87
CA ILE A 84 -4.00 -7.37 -2.00
C ILE A 84 -5.02 -6.40 -1.44
N PHE A 85 -6.23 -6.88 -1.21
CA PHE A 85 -7.31 -6.10 -0.60
C PHE A 85 -7.94 -6.91 0.53
N PHE A 86 -8.38 -6.20 1.57
CA PHE A 86 -8.99 -6.79 2.76
C PHE A 86 -9.89 -5.78 3.46
N SER A 87 -10.73 -6.28 4.37
CA SER A 87 -11.64 -5.44 5.14
C SER A 87 -10.90 -4.54 6.13
N ILE A 88 -11.42 -3.33 6.32
CA ILE A 88 -10.98 -2.41 7.35
C ILE A 88 -11.23 -2.94 8.76
N GLU A 89 -12.20 -3.84 8.93
CA GLU A 89 -12.50 -4.51 10.20
C GLU A 89 -11.44 -5.53 10.61
N ASP A 90 -10.71 -6.09 9.63
CA ASP A 90 -9.57 -6.97 9.86
C ASP A 90 -8.36 -6.52 9.03
N PRO A 91 -7.66 -5.45 9.46
CA PRO A 91 -6.58 -4.82 8.71
C PRO A 91 -5.24 -5.57 8.83
N ARG A 92 -5.26 -6.87 9.12
CA ARG A 92 -4.05 -7.68 9.32
C ARG A 92 -3.54 -8.27 8.02
N VAL A 93 -2.22 -8.14 7.81
CA VAL A 93 -1.48 -8.66 6.66
C VAL A 93 -0.16 -9.26 7.15
N PRO A 94 0.31 -10.38 6.61
CA PRO A 94 1.62 -10.90 7.00
C PRO A 94 2.74 -9.97 6.56
N THR A 95 3.77 -9.80 7.41
CA THR A 95 4.95 -8.98 7.11
C THR A 95 5.80 -9.56 6.00
N THR A 96 6.41 -8.70 5.22
CA THR A 96 7.39 -9.06 4.18
C THR A 96 8.83 -8.73 4.59
N THR A 97 9.06 -8.33 5.85
CA THR A 97 10.40 -8.01 6.37
C THR A 97 11.39 -9.18 6.30
N GLY A 98 10.91 -10.42 6.38
CA GLY A 98 11.72 -11.62 6.16
C GLY A 98 12.20 -11.79 4.71
N LEU A 99 11.52 -11.16 3.75
CA LEU A 99 11.91 -11.18 2.35
C LEU A 99 12.81 -9.98 2.01
N TRP A 100 12.43 -8.78 2.42
CA TRP A 100 13.19 -7.56 2.15
C TRP A 100 13.31 -6.70 3.41
N LEU A 101 14.53 -6.37 3.80
CA LEU A 101 14.78 -5.51 4.96
C LEU A 101 14.16 -4.11 4.80
N ALA A 102 14.08 -3.60 3.56
CA ALA A 102 13.46 -2.32 3.26
C ALA A 102 11.96 -2.27 3.64
N ALA A 103 11.28 -3.43 3.65
CA ALA A 103 9.88 -3.52 4.05
C ALA A 103 9.63 -3.05 5.48
N ASN A 104 10.62 -3.17 6.39
CA ASN A 104 10.48 -2.74 7.78
C ASN A 104 9.97 -1.29 7.88
N TRP A 105 10.62 -0.37 7.18
CA TRP A 105 10.27 1.05 7.22
C TRP A 105 8.96 1.35 6.47
N MET A 106 8.76 0.70 5.31
CA MET A 106 7.57 0.87 4.50
C MET A 106 6.32 0.36 5.23
N GLU A 107 6.39 -0.82 5.84
CA GLU A 107 5.27 -1.39 6.60
C GLU A 107 4.91 -0.54 7.82
N ARG A 108 5.90 0.02 8.53
CA ARG A 108 5.66 0.97 9.62
C ARG A 108 4.97 2.23 9.13
N GLN A 109 5.34 2.75 7.96
CA GLN A 109 4.66 3.89 7.35
C GLN A 109 3.19 3.58 7.07
N GLU A 110 2.90 2.42 6.48
CA GLU A 110 1.52 2.06 6.17
C GLU A 110 0.68 1.74 7.42
N TYR A 111 1.31 1.20 8.47
CA TYR A 111 0.68 1.12 9.78
C TYR A 111 0.35 2.51 10.33
N ASP A 112 1.29 3.44 10.27
CA ASP A 112 1.15 4.80 10.82
C ASP A 112 0.05 5.59 10.11
N PHE A 113 -0.06 5.48 8.78
CA PHE A 113 -0.99 6.27 7.98
C PHE A 113 -2.36 5.61 7.74
N PHE A 114 -2.43 4.29 7.67
CA PHE A 114 -3.66 3.56 7.33
C PHE A 114 -4.15 2.62 8.44
N GLY A 115 -3.33 2.33 9.44
CA GLY A 115 -3.64 1.36 10.48
C GLY A 115 -3.58 -0.09 10.02
N ILE A 116 -2.78 -0.38 8.99
CA ILE A 116 -2.55 -1.74 8.49
C ILE A 116 -1.61 -2.46 9.45
N ILE A 117 -2.03 -3.58 10.01
CA ILE A 117 -1.27 -4.35 11.01
C ILE A 117 -0.48 -5.45 10.30
N PHE A 118 0.84 -5.27 10.21
CA PHE A 118 1.73 -6.28 9.62
C PHE A 118 2.11 -7.34 10.66
N THR A 119 1.43 -8.48 10.59
CA THR A 119 1.66 -9.59 11.54
C THR A 119 3.03 -10.21 11.37
N GLY A 120 3.76 -10.35 12.48
CA GLY A 120 5.15 -10.84 12.46
C GLY A 120 6.20 -9.76 12.19
N HIS A 121 5.80 -8.50 12.07
CA HIS A 121 6.75 -7.38 11.96
C HIS A 121 7.56 -7.25 13.25
N PRO A 122 8.90 -7.08 13.19
CA PRO A 122 9.76 -7.08 14.37
C PRO A 122 9.55 -5.88 15.32
N ASP A 123 9.11 -4.74 14.80
CA ASP A 123 8.94 -3.50 15.59
C ASP A 123 7.89 -2.60 14.92
N LEU A 124 6.60 -2.99 14.99
CA LEU A 124 5.49 -2.25 14.37
C LEU A 124 5.04 -1.11 15.27
N ARG A 125 5.55 0.07 15.02
CA ARG A 125 5.21 1.32 15.71
C ARG A 125 5.16 2.49 14.73
N ARG A 126 4.55 3.59 15.11
CA ARG A 126 4.52 4.81 14.28
C ARG A 126 5.94 5.28 13.92
N ILE A 127 6.07 6.00 12.81
CA ILE A 127 7.36 6.43 12.29
C ILE A 127 7.39 7.93 11.93
N LEU A 128 6.26 8.48 11.49
CA LEU A 128 6.15 9.87 11.01
C LEU A 128 5.19 10.71 11.85
N ASN A 129 4.10 10.12 12.34
CA ASN A 129 3.16 10.80 13.21
C ASN A 129 3.56 10.64 14.68
N VAL A 130 2.97 11.45 15.55
CA VAL A 130 3.17 11.37 17.00
C VAL A 130 2.61 10.06 17.57
N ASP A 131 3.23 9.54 18.62
CA ASP A 131 2.89 8.20 19.14
C ASP A 131 1.46 8.12 19.73
N ASP A 132 0.95 9.25 20.24
CA ASP A 132 -0.37 9.37 20.86
C ASP A 132 -1.48 9.76 19.86
N MET A 133 -1.19 9.75 18.56
CA MET A 133 -2.22 10.00 17.55
C MET A 133 -3.20 8.82 17.46
N ASP A 134 -4.49 9.09 17.65
CA ASP A 134 -5.60 8.09 17.65
C ASP A 134 -6.23 7.89 16.27
N VAL A 135 -5.76 8.60 15.26
CA VAL A 135 -6.29 8.52 13.89
C VAL A 135 -5.24 8.03 12.89
N PHE A 136 -5.71 7.62 11.72
CA PHE A 136 -4.88 7.21 10.59
C PHE A 136 -5.09 8.20 9.43
N PRO A 137 -4.20 9.19 9.28
CA PRO A 137 -4.50 10.42 8.52
C PRO A 137 -4.67 10.23 7.01
N LEU A 138 -4.22 9.12 6.42
CA LEU A 138 -4.44 8.85 5.00
C LEU A 138 -5.71 8.06 4.69
N ARG A 139 -6.47 7.65 5.71
CA ARG A 139 -7.82 7.14 5.48
C ARG A 139 -8.73 8.26 4.98
N LYS A 140 -9.57 7.96 4.00
CA LYS A 140 -10.41 8.96 3.31
C LYS A 140 -11.48 9.60 4.19
N GLU A 141 -11.76 9.05 5.37
CA GLU A 141 -12.66 9.65 6.37
C GLU A 141 -12.08 10.91 7.01
N TYR A 142 -10.74 11.07 6.99
CA TYR A 142 -10.08 12.27 7.51
C TYR A 142 -9.87 13.29 6.41
N ARG A 143 -10.27 14.53 6.66
CA ARG A 143 -10.07 15.64 5.74
C ARG A 143 -8.60 16.07 5.75
N LEU A 144 -8.06 16.42 4.57
CA LEU A 144 -6.71 16.96 4.44
C LEU A 144 -6.55 18.32 5.13
N GLU A 145 -7.63 19.09 5.20
CA GLU A 145 -7.64 20.39 5.83
C GLU A 145 -8.68 20.40 6.95
N ASP A 146 -8.25 20.86 8.12
CA ASP A 146 -9.17 21.18 9.21
C ASP A 146 -9.87 22.51 8.88
N GLY A 147 -11.12 22.44 8.40
CA GLY A 147 -11.94 23.61 8.08
C GLY A 147 -12.35 24.44 9.29
N THR A 148 -12.02 23.98 10.53
CA THR A 148 -12.28 24.73 11.78
C THR A 148 -11.08 25.55 12.23
N ARG A 149 -9.91 25.39 11.61
CA ARG A 149 -8.72 26.17 11.93
C ARG A 149 -8.90 27.64 11.57
N THR A 150 -8.77 28.51 12.55
CA THR A 150 -8.83 29.96 12.42
C THR A 150 -7.46 30.63 12.41
N ASP A 151 -6.39 29.85 12.67
CA ASP A 151 -5.01 30.30 12.77
C ASP A 151 -4.24 30.24 11.43
N LYS A 152 -4.88 29.74 10.37
CA LYS A 152 -4.28 29.59 9.05
C LYS A 152 -4.36 30.90 8.29
N ASP A 153 -3.24 31.61 8.16
CA ASP A 153 -3.14 32.80 7.34
C ASP A 153 -2.71 32.41 5.90
N ASP A 154 -3.71 32.19 5.04
CA ASP A 154 -3.47 31.80 3.64
C ASP A 154 -2.78 32.88 2.79
N ARG A 155 -2.69 34.12 3.28
CA ARG A 155 -2.03 35.23 2.58
C ARG A 155 -0.53 34.97 2.38
N PHE A 156 0.12 34.22 3.29
CA PHE A 156 1.55 33.88 3.20
C PHE A 156 1.82 32.76 2.19
N PHE A 157 0.82 32.04 1.73
CA PHE A 157 0.95 30.90 0.82
C PHE A 157 0.36 31.15 -0.56
N GLY A 158 0.05 32.42 -0.90
CA GLY A 158 -0.50 32.80 -2.20
C GLY A 158 -1.93 32.32 -2.45
N ARG A 159 -2.60 31.80 -1.44
CA ARG A 159 -4.01 31.40 -1.49
C ARG A 159 -4.86 32.58 -1.03
N GLN A 160 -5.17 33.49 -1.95
CA GLN A 160 -6.23 34.46 -1.68
C GLN A 160 -7.55 33.71 -1.63
N GLY A 161 -8.29 33.85 -0.52
CA GLY A 161 -9.57 33.23 -0.34
C GLY A 161 -10.49 33.53 -1.54
N HIS A 162 -11.05 32.50 -2.12
CA HIS A 162 -12.14 32.64 -3.07
C HIS A 162 -13.40 33.03 -2.29
N GLU A 163 -13.46 34.27 -1.80
CA GLU A 163 -14.73 34.87 -1.47
C GLU A 163 -15.47 35.12 -2.80
N GLY A 164 -16.51 34.34 -3.02
CA GLY A 164 -17.54 34.63 -4.03
C GLY A 164 -17.27 34.19 -5.46
N ARG A 165 -17.15 32.88 -5.72
CA ARG A 165 -17.61 32.32 -7.00
C ARG A 165 -18.85 31.47 -6.72
N GLU A 166 -20.00 32.08 -6.88
CA GLU A 166 -21.21 31.33 -7.17
C GLU A 166 -20.98 30.65 -8.53
N PHE A 167 -21.10 29.32 -8.54
CA PHE A 167 -21.16 28.57 -9.79
C PHE A 167 -22.61 28.62 -10.27
N ASP A 168 -22.87 29.42 -11.34
CA ASP A 168 -24.07 29.34 -12.16
C ASP A 168 -24.10 28.00 -12.96
#